data_dada2d8113d207e4f9439337be4b94bc
#
_entry.id   dada2d8113d207e4f9439337be4b94bc
#
_cell.length_a   1.000
_cell.length_b   1.000
_cell.length_c   1.000
_cell.angle_alpha   90.00
_cell.angle_beta   90.00
_cell.angle_gamma   90.00
#
_symmetry.space_group_name_H-M   'P 1'
#
loop_
_entity.id
_entity.type
_entity.pdbx_description
1 polymer ?
#
loop_
_entity_poly.entity_id
_entity_poly.type
_entity_poly.pdbx_seq_one_letter_code
_entity_poly.pdbx_strand_id
1 'polypeptide(L)'
;MDFTSFRTARLGKEEYKQTEGDPQIKGKIREKQRQMASRRMMQNVPKADVIIRNPTHYAIALGYDSGQNRAPVVLAKGADHLALKIVEAGEANGIYILEDKPLARGLYASVEVDMEIPEEYYQAVAGILAFVYKLNKKDV
;
A
#
# COMPACT_ATOMS: atom_id res chain seq x y z
N MET A 1 30.69 31.04 3.02
CA MET A 1 29.27 31.31 2.87
C MET A 1 29.07 32.78 2.64
N ASP A 2 28.56 33.17 1.50
CA ASP A 2 28.37 34.58 1.25
C ASP A 2 27.04 35.05 1.84
N PHE A 3 26.91 36.38 1.94
CA PHE A 3 25.75 37.02 2.52
C PHE A 3 24.47 36.78 1.75
N THR A 4 24.62 36.59 0.43
CA THR A 4 23.48 36.34 -0.47
C THR A 4 22.85 34.97 -0.22
N SER A 5 23.68 33.93 -0.05
CA SER A 5 23.20 32.58 0.25
C SER A 5 22.45 32.54 1.59
N PHE A 6 22.95 33.24 2.58
CA PHE A 6 22.30 33.32 3.88
C PHE A 6 20.92 34.00 3.78
N ARG A 7 20.86 35.06 3.01
CA ARG A 7 19.63 35.82 2.79
C ARG A 7 18.57 34.97 2.07
N THR A 8 19.00 34.25 1.06
CA THR A 8 18.12 33.35 0.30
C THR A 8 17.56 32.25 1.18
N ALA A 9 18.40 31.65 2.02
CA ALA A 9 17.98 30.62 2.93
C ALA A 9 16.93 31.13 3.94
N ARG A 10 17.13 32.35 4.41
CA ARG A 10 16.20 32.97 5.35
C ARG A 10 14.84 33.27 4.72
N LEU A 11 14.86 33.78 3.47
CA LEU A 11 13.64 34.05 2.72
C LEU A 11 12.89 32.73 2.44
N GLY A 12 13.61 31.68 2.11
CA GLY A 12 13.02 30.37 1.89
C GLY A 12 12.31 29.84 3.13
N LYS A 13 12.87 30.06 4.31
CA LYS A 13 12.24 29.66 5.56
C LYS A 13 10.96 30.44 5.83
N GLU A 14 10.94 31.71 5.55
CA GLU A 14 9.75 32.54 5.73
C GLU A 14 8.66 32.16 4.76
N GLU A 15 8.99 31.90 3.50
CA GLU A 15 8.04 31.38 2.51
C GLU A 15 7.46 30.05 2.95
N TYR A 16 8.29 29.15 3.44
CA TYR A 16 7.85 27.84 3.93
C TYR A 16 6.86 28.00 5.09
N LYS A 17 7.13 28.89 6.02
CA LYS A 17 6.22 29.14 7.14
C LYS A 17 4.88 29.70 6.68
N GLN A 18 4.88 30.60 5.72
CA GLN A 18 3.64 31.15 5.17
C GLN A 18 2.83 30.08 4.46
N THR A 19 3.49 29.25 3.66
CA THR A 19 2.86 28.14 2.95
C THR A 19 2.28 27.14 3.93
N GLU A 20 3.04 26.80 4.97
CA GLU A 20 2.61 25.86 6.00
C GLU A 20 1.47 26.40 6.84
N GLY A 21 1.41 27.72 7.02
CA GLY A 21 0.34 28.39 7.75
C GLY A 21 -0.94 28.55 6.97
N ASP A 22 -0.92 28.35 5.63
CA ASP A 22 -2.12 28.47 4.81
C ASP A 22 -2.84 27.11 4.72
N PRO A 23 -4.06 27.00 5.28
CA PRO A 23 -4.78 25.72 5.28
C PRO A 23 -5.06 25.18 3.88
N GLN A 24 -5.32 26.04 2.91
CA GLN A 24 -5.60 25.60 1.54
C GLN A 24 -4.37 25.03 0.86
N ILE A 25 -3.23 25.69 0.99
CA ILE A 25 -1.98 25.22 0.40
C ILE A 25 -1.52 23.94 1.08
N LYS A 26 -1.64 23.90 2.41
CA LYS A 26 -1.30 22.71 3.19
C LYS A 26 -2.16 21.51 2.77
N GLY A 27 -3.45 21.73 2.56
CA GLY A 27 -4.38 20.71 2.10
C GLY A 27 -4.03 20.20 0.70
N LYS A 28 -3.67 21.10 -0.22
CA LYS A 28 -3.25 20.71 -1.57
C LYS A 28 -1.96 19.89 -1.58
N ILE A 29 -1.01 20.25 -0.74
CA ILE A 29 0.26 19.50 -0.61
C ILE A 29 -0.02 18.09 -0.10
N ARG A 30 -0.84 17.95 0.93
CA ARG A 30 -1.23 16.64 1.49
C ARG A 30 -1.94 15.79 0.45
N GLU A 31 -2.83 16.39 -0.32
CA GLU A 31 -3.57 15.69 -1.36
C GLU A 31 -2.64 15.16 -2.44
N LYS A 32 -1.69 15.98 -2.89
CA LYS A 32 -0.68 15.54 -3.86
C LYS A 32 0.18 14.41 -3.31
N GLN A 33 0.59 14.51 -2.05
CA GLN A 33 1.38 13.46 -1.41
C GLN A 33 0.62 12.15 -1.34
N ARG A 34 -0.67 12.21 -1.01
CA ARG A 34 -1.53 11.01 -0.99
C ARG A 34 -1.68 10.40 -2.39
N GLN A 35 -1.89 11.23 -3.41
CA GLN A 35 -1.99 10.75 -4.78
C GLN A 35 -0.71 10.08 -5.25
N MET A 36 0.44 10.67 -4.94
CA MET A 36 1.73 10.10 -5.29
C MET A 36 1.98 8.77 -4.57
N ALA A 37 1.65 8.70 -3.29
CA ALA A 37 1.78 7.47 -2.51
C ALA A 37 0.86 6.38 -3.06
N SER A 38 -0.38 6.73 -3.42
CA SER A 38 -1.33 5.79 -4.02
C SER A 38 -0.84 5.26 -5.36
N ARG A 39 -0.30 6.12 -6.22
CA ARG A 39 0.26 5.70 -7.50
C ARG A 39 1.42 4.73 -7.33
N ARG A 40 2.32 5.04 -6.39
CA ARG A 40 3.48 4.19 -6.10
C ARG A 40 3.03 2.83 -5.58
N MET A 41 2.06 2.83 -4.68
CA MET A 41 1.49 1.62 -4.12
C MET A 41 0.83 0.78 -5.22
N MET A 42 0.03 1.39 -6.09
CA MET A 42 -0.67 0.69 -7.16
C MET A 42 0.28 0.04 -8.17
N GLN A 43 1.48 0.59 -8.35
CA GLN A 43 2.50 -0.01 -9.21
C GLN A 43 3.00 -1.35 -8.69
N ASN A 44 2.83 -1.62 -7.41
CA ASN A 44 3.26 -2.87 -6.79
C ASN A 44 2.18 -3.95 -6.78
N VAL A 45 0.93 -3.61 -7.08
CA VAL A 45 -0.16 -4.61 -7.13
C VAL A 45 0.14 -5.77 -8.09
N PRO A 46 0.69 -5.54 -9.29
CA PRO A 46 1.01 -6.66 -10.19
C PRO A 46 2.04 -7.65 -9.63
N LYS A 47 2.79 -7.27 -8.60
CA LYS A 47 3.77 -8.15 -7.95
C LYS A 47 3.16 -9.01 -6.85
N ALA A 48 1.89 -8.81 -6.54
CA ALA A 48 1.23 -9.53 -5.44
C ALA A 48 1.03 -11.00 -5.78
N ASP A 49 1.07 -11.83 -4.75
CA ASP A 49 0.73 -13.25 -4.86
C ASP A 49 -0.76 -13.48 -4.67
N VAL A 50 -1.40 -12.64 -3.88
CA VAL A 50 -2.83 -12.75 -3.59
C VAL A 50 -3.36 -11.38 -3.16
N ILE A 51 -4.65 -11.17 -3.44
CA ILE A 51 -5.39 -10.02 -2.90
C ILE A 51 -6.50 -10.56 -2.03
N ILE A 52 -6.58 -10.07 -0.78
CA ILE A 52 -7.61 -10.44 0.17
C ILE A 52 -8.56 -9.26 0.27
N ARG A 53 -9.85 -9.51 0.11
CA ARG A 53 -10.84 -8.44 0.11
C ARG A 53 -11.99 -8.68 1.08
N ASN A 54 -12.49 -7.57 1.60
CA ASN A 54 -13.81 -7.47 2.20
C ASN A 54 -14.62 -6.66 1.19
N PRO A 55 -15.57 -7.26 0.47
CA PRO A 55 -16.24 -6.58 -0.63
C PRO A 55 -16.82 -5.24 -0.19
N THR A 56 -16.62 -4.23 -1.02
CA THR A 56 -17.01 -2.83 -0.85
C THR A 56 -16.28 -2.07 0.24
N HIS A 57 -15.46 -2.71 1.09
CA HIS A 57 -14.79 -2.02 2.19
C HIS A 57 -13.27 -2.01 2.10
N TYR A 58 -12.64 -3.19 1.96
CA TYR A 58 -11.17 -3.26 2.02
C TYR A 58 -10.61 -4.21 0.99
N ALA A 59 -9.39 -3.91 0.52
CA ALA A 59 -8.59 -4.83 -0.26
C ALA A 59 -7.12 -4.70 0.15
N ILE A 60 -6.44 -5.83 0.30
CA ILE A 60 -5.04 -5.88 0.69
C ILE A 60 -4.30 -6.79 -0.28
N ALA A 61 -3.28 -6.27 -0.96
CA ALA A 61 -2.41 -7.04 -1.84
C ALA A 61 -1.20 -7.49 -1.05
N LEU A 62 -0.98 -8.81 -1.01
CA LEU A 62 0.12 -9.42 -0.27
C LEU A 62 1.11 -10.06 -1.22
N GLY A 63 2.40 -9.87 -0.94
CA GLY A 63 3.47 -10.54 -1.66
C GLY A 63 4.44 -11.18 -0.69
N TYR A 64 5.04 -12.30 -1.11
CA TYR A 64 6.02 -12.97 -0.26
C TYR A 64 7.23 -13.38 -1.09
N ASP A 65 8.39 -12.90 -0.67
CA ASP A 65 9.69 -13.29 -1.22
C ASP A 65 10.51 -13.88 -0.09
N SER A 66 10.59 -15.20 -0.05
CA SER A 66 11.29 -15.94 1.01
C SER A 66 12.78 -15.62 1.07
N GLY A 67 13.36 -15.09 -0.01
CA GLY A 67 14.76 -14.67 -0.04
C GLY A 67 15.01 -13.33 0.63
N GLN A 68 13.98 -12.49 0.76
CA GLN A 68 14.11 -11.14 1.29
C GLN A 68 13.34 -10.90 2.57
N ASN A 69 12.23 -11.60 2.78
CA ASN A 69 11.32 -11.34 3.89
C ASN A 69 11.08 -12.58 4.74
N ARG A 70 10.89 -12.37 6.04
CA ARG A 70 10.50 -13.44 6.96
C ARG A 70 9.04 -13.80 6.85
N ALA A 71 8.23 -12.86 6.42
CA ALA A 71 6.79 -13.00 6.32
C ALA A 71 6.27 -12.23 5.11
N PRO A 72 5.06 -12.54 4.64
CA PRO A 72 4.44 -11.76 3.58
C PRO A 72 4.35 -10.27 3.93
N VAL A 73 4.45 -9.45 2.88
CA VAL A 73 4.47 -8.00 2.98
C VAL A 73 3.20 -7.44 2.36
N VAL A 74 2.64 -6.40 2.98
CA VAL A 74 1.52 -5.66 2.40
C VAL A 74 2.07 -4.75 1.30
N LEU A 75 1.82 -5.10 0.06
CA LEU A 75 2.26 -4.30 -1.10
C LEU A 75 1.33 -3.14 -1.36
N ALA A 76 0.04 -3.33 -1.08
CA ALA A 76 -0.98 -2.30 -1.25
C ALA A 76 -2.15 -2.59 -0.33
N LYS A 77 -2.80 -1.54 0.15
CA LYS A 77 -4.06 -1.66 0.87
C LYS A 77 -4.91 -0.43 0.59
N GLY A 78 -6.20 -0.63 0.61
CA GLY A 78 -7.12 0.47 0.37
C GLY A 78 -8.51 0.18 0.89
N ALA A 79 -9.27 1.26 1.07
CA ALA A 79 -10.66 1.21 1.48
C ALA A 79 -11.53 1.79 0.37
N ASP A 80 -12.77 1.34 0.29
CA ASP A 80 -13.82 1.87 -0.58
C ASP A 80 -13.37 1.96 -2.05
N HIS A 81 -13.29 3.14 -2.62
CA HIS A 81 -12.92 3.33 -4.03
C HIS A 81 -11.52 2.78 -4.34
N LEU A 82 -10.57 2.99 -3.44
CA LEU A 82 -9.21 2.47 -3.63
C LEU A 82 -9.18 0.95 -3.56
N ALA A 83 -10.02 0.34 -2.71
CA ALA A 83 -10.16 -1.11 -2.66
C ALA A 83 -10.62 -1.67 -4.01
N LEU A 84 -11.58 -1.02 -4.64
CA LEU A 84 -12.04 -1.41 -5.99
C LEU A 84 -10.92 -1.33 -7.02
N LYS A 85 -10.12 -0.28 -6.97
CA LYS A 85 -8.98 -0.11 -7.89
C LYS A 85 -7.94 -1.21 -7.70
N ILE A 86 -7.66 -1.59 -6.46
CA ILE A 86 -6.71 -2.68 -6.16
C ILE A 86 -7.23 -4.00 -6.74
N VAL A 87 -8.50 -4.30 -6.53
CA VAL A 87 -9.11 -5.52 -7.08
C VAL A 87 -9.08 -5.52 -8.61
N GLU A 88 -9.44 -4.42 -9.25
CA GLU A 88 -9.39 -4.30 -10.70
C GLU A 88 -7.99 -4.51 -11.25
N ALA A 89 -6.98 -3.91 -10.62
CA ALA A 89 -5.59 -4.09 -11.02
C ALA A 89 -5.14 -5.52 -10.84
N GLY A 90 -5.57 -6.16 -9.75
CA GLY A 90 -5.29 -7.57 -9.51
C GLY A 90 -5.89 -8.47 -10.57
N GLU A 91 -7.15 -8.27 -10.90
CA GLU A 91 -7.83 -9.03 -11.95
C GLU A 91 -7.14 -8.86 -13.30
N ALA A 92 -6.76 -7.63 -13.65
CA ALA A 92 -6.06 -7.33 -14.90
C ALA A 92 -4.70 -8.02 -14.99
N ASN A 93 -4.08 -8.35 -13.86
CA ASN A 93 -2.76 -8.99 -13.81
C ASN A 93 -2.81 -10.47 -13.43
N GLY A 94 -4.00 -11.07 -13.41
CA GLY A 94 -4.15 -12.49 -13.11
C GLY A 94 -3.86 -12.87 -11.66
N ILE A 95 -3.96 -11.92 -10.73
CA ILE A 95 -3.73 -12.17 -9.32
C ILE A 95 -4.97 -12.84 -8.72
N TYR A 96 -4.76 -13.86 -7.90
CA TYR A 96 -5.86 -14.54 -7.21
C TYR A 96 -6.47 -13.62 -6.18
N ILE A 97 -7.80 -13.52 -6.18
CA ILE A 97 -8.53 -12.64 -5.27
C ILE A 97 -9.42 -13.49 -4.38
N LEU A 98 -9.23 -13.36 -3.07
CA LEU A 98 -9.94 -14.13 -2.06
C LEU A 98 -10.78 -13.20 -1.20
N GLU A 99 -12.05 -13.57 -1.02
CA GLU A 99 -12.91 -12.88 -0.09
C GLU A 99 -12.76 -13.48 1.31
N ASP A 100 -12.32 -12.68 2.25
CA ASP A 100 -12.22 -13.04 3.67
C ASP A 100 -12.38 -11.77 4.48
N LYS A 101 -13.62 -11.53 4.92
CA LYS A 101 -13.95 -10.26 5.58
C LYS A 101 -13.15 -10.00 6.85
N PRO A 102 -13.08 -10.94 7.82
CA PRO A 102 -12.31 -10.68 9.04
C PRO A 102 -10.81 -10.48 8.78
N LEU A 103 -10.25 -11.29 7.89
CA LEU A 103 -8.83 -11.20 7.59
C LEU A 103 -8.48 -9.87 6.89
N ALA A 104 -9.29 -9.47 5.92
CA ALA A 104 -9.08 -8.20 5.21
C ALA A 104 -9.16 -7.03 6.18
N ARG A 105 -10.16 -7.03 7.05
CA ARG A 105 -10.33 -5.97 8.06
C ARG A 105 -9.14 -5.91 9.01
N GLY A 106 -8.72 -7.08 9.51
CA GLY A 106 -7.61 -7.16 10.46
C GLY A 106 -6.30 -6.69 9.85
N LEU A 107 -5.99 -7.15 8.65
CA LEU A 107 -4.77 -6.74 7.95
C LEU A 107 -4.78 -5.24 7.63
N TYR A 108 -5.91 -4.73 7.18
CA TYR A 108 -6.02 -3.30 6.88
C TYR A 108 -5.75 -2.43 8.10
N ALA A 109 -6.28 -2.82 9.26
CA ALA A 109 -6.13 -2.06 10.48
C ALA A 109 -4.74 -2.19 11.12
N SER A 110 -4.07 -3.33 10.91
CA SER A 110 -2.87 -3.69 11.68
C SER A 110 -1.56 -3.49 10.95
N VAL A 111 -1.55 -3.45 9.62
CA VAL A 111 -0.29 -3.50 8.85
C VAL A 111 -0.23 -2.34 7.87
N GLU A 112 0.86 -1.59 7.93
CA GLU A 112 1.11 -0.52 6.97
C GLU A 112 1.68 -1.08 5.66
N VAL A 113 1.56 -0.29 4.58
CA VAL A 113 2.15 -0.63 3.28
C VAL A 113 3.67 -0.80 3.44
N ASP A 114 4.21 -1.79 2.76
CA ASP A 114 5.63 -2.18 2.76
C ASP A 114 6.09 -2.87 4.04
N MET A 115 5.19 -3.15 4.97
CA MET A 115 5.50 -3.85 6.21
C MET A 115 5.08 -5.30 6.15
N GLU A 116 5.82 -6.16 6.88
CA GLU A 116 5.48 -7.56 7.03
C GLU A 116 4.24 -7.73 7.91
N ILE A 117 3.44 -8.75 7.62
CA ILE A 117 2.27 -9.04 8.45
C ILE A 117 2.72 -9.50 9.85
N PRO A 118 1.92 -9.20 10.88
CA PRO A 118 2.24 -9.68 12.23
C PRO A 118 2.00 -11.18 12.38
N GLU A 119 2.64 -11.75 13.38
CA GLU A 119 2.63 -13.18 13.66
C GLU A 119 1.23 -13.79 13.78
N GLU A 120 0.30 -13.01 14.30
CA GLU A 120 -1.09 -13.47 14.49
C GLU A 120 -1.78 -13.86 13.18
N TYR A 121 -1.28 -13.37 12.04
CA TYR A 121 -1.85 -13.67 10.72
C TYR A 121 -1.04 -14.72 9.93
N TYR A 122 0.06 -15.21 10.49
CA TYR A 122 0.96 -16.10 9.75
C TYR A 122 0.25 -17.36 9.26
N GLN A 123 -0.49 -18.05 10.13
CA GLN A 123 -1.15 -19.31 9.75
C GLN A 123 -2.19 -19.11 8.65
N ALA A 124 -3.03 -18.09 8.81
CA ALA A 124 -4.09 -17.81 7.84
C ALA A 124 -3.51 -17.49 6.47
N VAL A 125 -2.51 -16.59 6.43
CA VAL A 125 -1.91 -16.15 5.17
C VAL A 125 -1.06 -17.26 4.55
N ALA A 126 -0.33 -18.02 5.36
CA ALA A 126 0.47 -19.14 4.86
C ALA A 126 -0.40 -20.19 4.17
N GLY A 127 -1.58 -20.50 4.74
CA GLY A 127 -2.53 -21.40 4.12
C GLY A 127 -3.04 -20.89 2.78
N ILE A 128 -3.35 -19.62 2.70
CA ILE A 128 -3.81 -18.97 1.48
C ILE A 128 -2.71 -19.02 0.41
N LEU A 129 -1.48 -18.65 0.77
CA LEU A 129 -0.35 -18.66 -0.18
C LEU A 129 -0.05 -20.07 -0.68
N ALA A 130 -0.10 -21.06 0.21
CA ALA A 130 0.09 -22.46 -0.18
C ALA A 130 -0.94 -22.88 -1.22
N PHE A 131 -2.19 -22.49 -1.03
CA PHE A 131 -3.27 -22.75 -1.98
C PHE A 131 -3.01 -22.07 -3.33
N VAL A 132 -2.62 -20.80 -3.31
CA VAL A 132 -2.35 -20.03 -4.53
C VAL A 132 -1.17 -20.62 -5.31
N TYR A 133 -0.09 -21.00 -4.62
CA TYR A 133 1.07 -21.62 -5.26
C TYR A 133 0.71 -22.95 -5.89
N LYS A 134 -0.13 -23.72 -5.24
CA LYS A 134 -0.61 -25.00 -5.76
C LYS A 134 -1.43 -24.82 -7.03
N LEU A 135 -2.28 -23.79 -7.07
CA LEU A 135 -3.04 -23.44 -8.28
C LEU A 135 -2.11 -23.09 -9.43
N ASN A 136 -1.10 -22.27 -9.17
CA ASN A 136 -0.15 -21.84 -10.20
C ASN A 136 0.67 -23.00 -10.76
N LYS A 137 1.02 -23.96 -9.93
CA LYS A 137 1.73 -25.17 -10.38
C LYS A 137 0.88 -26.06 -11.26
N LYS A 138 -0.43 -26.10 -11.01
CA LYS A 138 -1.36 -26.88 -11.82
C LYS A 138 -1.54 -26.31 -13.22
N ASP A 139 -1.32 -25.01 -13.36
CA ASP A 139 -1.45 -24.32 -14.63
C ASP A 139 -0.20 -24.44 -15.51
N VAL A 140 0.84 -25.07 -14.97
CA VAL A 140 2.07 -25.39 -15.69
C VAL A 140 2.08 -26.85 -16.08
#